data_80d4ef3b01ad28f83dc088e88fdf6c86
#
_entry.id   80d4ef3b01ad28f83dc088e88fdf6c86
#
_cell.length_a   1.000
_cell.length_b   1.000
_cell.length_c   1.000
_cell.angle_alpha   90.00
_cell.angle_beta   90.00
_cell.angle_gamma   90.00
#
_symmetry.space_group_name_H-M   'P 1'
#
loop_
_entity.id
_entity.type
_entity.pdbx_description
1 polymer ?
#
loop_
_entity_poly.entity_id
_entity_poly.type
_entity_poly.pdbx_seq_one_letter_code
_entity_poly.pdbx_strand_id
1 'polypeptide(L)'
;SLPPEIAYMLQYTGASVVLAEDQEQVDKLYEIRSEIPHVRYVIYEDEKGMRGYKDPWLLSFAEVLERGREHRRKHPDAVERLLLEASPEEVCHLSSTSGTTGRPKAAMLRHRNLIHMGVALQEVDPLLPTDDYLSFLPLAWIGEQMMSVAMALTGGFAVNFPEEVETALQDLKEIGPHVMFSPPRVWEGIQSQVWVRISESPRFNRFVYERLLKVGYRAAEYRMRGRPMPLGLRLAYWLADQVLFKPLRDQLGFLRLRRAYTGGAALGPDV
;
A
#
# COMPACT_ATOMS: atom_id res chain seq x y z
N SER A 1 -5.84 7.74 14.48
CA SER A 1 -5.07 8.21 15.65
C SER A 1 -5.96 8.99 16.61
N LEU A 2 -5.62 9.01 17.88
CA LEU A 2 -6.29 9.81 18.90
C LEU A 2 -5.83 11.28 18.84
N PRO A 3 -6.69 12.25 19.24
CA PRO A 3 -6.35 13.68 19.18
C PRO A 3 -5.00 14.03 19.83
N PRO A 4 -4.63 13.56 21.05
CA PRO A 4 -3.32 13.85 21.64
C PRO A 4 -2.12 13.33 20.84
N GLU A 5 -2.27 12.21 20.14
CA GLU A 5 -1.22 11.66 19.27
C GLU A 5 -1.03 12.54 18.04
N ILE A 6 -2.15 13.00 17.47
CA ILE A 6 -2.14 13.93 16.32
C ILE A 6 -1.47 15.23 16.74
N ALA A 7 -1.84 15.82 17.88
CA ALA A 7 -1.23 17.03 18.40
C ALA A 7 0.29 16.88 18.57
N TYR A 8 0.71 15.78 19.19
CA TYR A 8 2.14 15.48 19.34
C TYR A 8 2.87 15.40 18.02
N MET A 9 2.32 14.67 17.04
CA MET A 9 2.98 14.51 15.74
C MET A 9 3.05 15.82 14.95
N LEU A 10 2.00 16.63 14.96
CA LEU A 10 1.97 17.92 14.30
C LEU A 10 2.97 18.91 14.93
N GLN A 11 3.06 18.94 16.26
CA GLN A 11 4.07 19.74 16.98
C GLN A 11 5.48 19.25 16.69
N TYR A 12 5.70 17.94 16.74
CA TYR A 12 7.01 17.32 16.55
C TYR A 12 7.57 17.51 15.14
N THR A 13 6.70 17.44 14.12
CA THR A 13 7.09 17.62 12.72
C THR A 13 7.07 19.07 12.26
N GLY A 14 6.39 19.97 12.99
CA GLY A 14 6.19 21.36 12.58
C GLY A 14 5.28 21.50 11.36
N ALA A 15 4.39 20.53 11.11
CA ALA A 15 3.50 20.55 9.96
C ALA A 15 2.57 21.75 9.98
N SER A 16 2.61 22.59 8.96
CA SER A 16 1.82 23.83 8.87
C SER A 16 0.52 23.68 8.07
N VAL A 17 0.34 22.57 7.38
CA VAL A 17 -0.86 22.21 6.63
C VAL A 17 -1.19 20.76 6.94
N VAL A 18 -2.46 20.47 7.17
CA VAL A 18 -2.96 19.10 7.41
C VAL A 18 -3.94 18.76 6.29
N LEU A 19 -3.79 17.58 5.71
CA LEU A 19 -4.79 16.99 4.83
C LEU A 19 -5.61 16.00 5.66
N ALA A 20 -6.92 16.22 5.75
CA ALA A 20 -7.88 15.40 6.48
C ALA A 20 -8.81 14.72 5.48
N GLU A 21 -9.13 13.45 5.70
CA GLU A 21 -9.98 12.69 4.82
C GLU A 21 -11.44 13.19 4.91
N ASP A 22 -11.99 13.23 6.12
CA ASP A 22 -13.40 13.43 6.39
C ASP A 22 -13.69 14.33 7.60
N GLN A 23 -14.97 14.49 7.91
CA GLN A 23 -15.46 15.25 9.07
C GLN A 23 -14.89 14.72 10.39
N GLU A 24 -14.77 13.42 10.58
CA GLU A 24 -14.26 12.84 11.83
C GLU A 24 -12.82 13.30 12.12
N GLN A 25 -11.98 13.33 11.07
CA GLN A 25 -10.61 13.80 11.22
C GLN A 25 -10.55 15.30 11.46
N VAL A 26 -11.44 16.08 10.82
CA VAL A 26 -11.56 17.52 11.05
C VAL A 26 -11.97 17.82 12.50
N ASP A 27 -12.94 17.09 13.05
CA ASP A 27 -13.39 17.26 14.44
C ASP A 27 -12.27 17.00 15.44
N LYS A 28 -11.45 15.96 15.22
CA LYS A 28 -10.26 15.71 16.04
C LYS A 28 -9.26 16.86 16.01
N LEU A 29 -9.09 17.51 14.87
CA LEU A 29 -8.21 18.67 14.73
C LEU A 29 -8.77 19.92 15.44
N TYR A 30 -10.10 20.10 15.43
CA TYR A 30 -10.74 21.16 16.21
C TYR A 30 -10.55 20.98 17.72
N GLU A 31 -10.65 19.74 18.22
CA GLU A 31 -10.43 19.42 19.63
C GLU A 31 -9.06 19.86 20.13
N ILE A 32 -8.03 19.71 19.30
CA ILE A 32 -6.64 20.01 19.64
C ILE A 32 -6.15 21.36 19.07
N ARG A 33 -7.02 22.18 18.48
CA ARG A 33 -6.63 23.39 17.75
C ARG A 33 -5.75 24.35 18.56
N SER A 34 -6.04 24.49 19.86
CA SER A 34 -5.22 25.33 20.76
C SER A 34 -3.80 24.81 20.98
N GLU A 35 -3.59 23.51 20.79
CA GLU A 35 -2.29 22.85 20.93
C GLU A 35 -1.44 22.91 19.65
N ILE A 36 -2.04 23.22 18.51
CA ILE A 36 -1.40 23.25 17.19
C ILE A 36 -1.49 24.61 16.48
N PRO A 37 -1.12 25.72 17.15
CA PRO A 37 -1.28 27.09 16.61
C PRO A 37 -0.43 27.36 15.36
N HIS A 38 0.56 26.54 15.06
CA HIS A 38 1.41 26.58 13.87
C HIS A 38 0.75 26.00 12.62
N VAL A 39 -0.33 25.25 12.77
CA VAL A 39 -1.12 24.72 11.63
C VAL A 39 -1.96 25.87 11.06
N ARG A 40 -1.65 26.25 9.83
CA ARG A 40 -2.28 27.37 9.13
C ARG A 40 -3.56 26.99 8.42
N TYR A 41 -3.61 25.78 7.86
CA TYR A 41 -4.75 25.28 7.10
C TYR A 41 -4.96 23.79 7.35
N VAL A 42 -6.24 23.40 7.39
CA VAL A 42 -6.69 22.02 7.26
C VAL A 42 -7.44 21.90 5.94
N ILE A 43 -7.01 20.98 5.10
CA ILE A 43 -7.63 20.70 3.81
C ILE A 43 -8.39 19.38 3.97
N TYR A 44 -9.71 19.40 3.74
CA TYR A 44 -10.52 18.17 3.78
C TYR A 44 -10.89 17.72 2.38
N GLU A 45 -10.99 16.40 2.20
CA GLU A 45 -11.29 15.77 0.92
C GLU A 45 -12.79 15.47 0.79
N ASP A 46 -13.39 14.75 1.75
CA ASP A 46 -14.83 14.45 1.74
C ASP A 46 -15.65 15.63 2.26
N GLU A 47 -16.54 16.16 1.42
CA GLU A 47 -17.43 17.26 1.76
C GLU A 47 -18.64 16.84 2.59
N LYS A 48 -18.84 15.53 2.81
CA LYS A 48 -19.94 15.00 3.59
C LYS A 48 -19.85 15.46 5.05
N GLY A 49 -20.92 16.04 5.56
CA GLY A 49 -20.97 16.58 6.92
C GLY A 49 -20.35 17.97 7.09
N MET A 50 -19.58 18.50 6.11
CA MET A 50 -18.81 19.73 6.24
C MET A 50 -19.62 21.03 6.08
N ARG A 51 -20.90 20.96 5.69
CA ARG A 51 -21.74 22.17 5.40
C ARG A 51 -21.90 23.14 6.57
N GLY A 52 -21.74 22.68 7.80
CA GLY A 52 -21.86 23.47 9.02
C GLY A 52 -20.61 24.28 9.37
N TYR A 53 -19.48 23.95 8.80
CA TYR A 53 -18.19 24.54 9.14
C TYR A 53 -17.94 25.80 8.30
N LYS A 54 -17.79 26.94 8.98
CA LYS A 54 -17.51 28.25 8.35
C LYS A 54 -16.28 28.86 8.98
N ASP A 55 -15.14 28.24 8.75
CA ASP A 55 -13.86 28.63 9.34
C ASP A 55 -12.82 28.81 8.25
N PRO A 56 -12.15 29.99 8.14
CA PRO A 56 -11.07 30.21 7.18
C PRO A 56 -9.87 29.26 7.33
N TRP A 57 -9.78 28.56 8.46
CA TRP A 57 -8.78 27.53 8.71
C TRP A 57 -9.00 26.28 7.87
N LEU A 58 -10.26 26.02 7.48
CA LEU A 58 -10.66 24.90 6.65
C LEU A 58 -10.75 25.30 5.17
N LEU A 59 -10.24 24.44 4.32
CA LEU A 59 -10.38 24.52 2.86
C LEU A 59 -10.83 23.17 2.33
N SER A 60 -11.79 23.13 1.41
CA SER A 60 -12.04 21.89 0.69
C SER A 60 -10.90 21.62 -0.31
N PHE A 61 -10.66 20.34 -0.61
CA PHE A 61 -9.67 19.99 -1.63
C PHE A 61 -10.01 20.57 -3.00
N ALA A 62 -11.31 20.64 -3.33
CA ALA A 62 -11.81 21.29 -4.54
C ALA A 62 -11.45 22.78 -4.59
N GLU A 63 -11.59 23.50 -3.46
CA GLU A 63 -11.20 24.92 -3.36
C GLU A 63 -9.68 25.11 -3.56
N VAL A 64 -8.88 24.23 -2.97
CA VAL A 64 -7.41 24.26 -3.14
C VAL A 64 -7.03 24.03 -4.60
N LEU A 65 -7.70 23.09 -5.29
CA LEU A 65 -7.48 22.85 -6.73
C LEU A 65 -7.80 24.09 -7.56
N GLU A 66 -8.90 24.78 -7.27
CA GLU A 66 -9.25 26.00 -8.03
C GLU A 66 -8.27 27.15 -7.76
N ARG A 67 -7.85 27.35 -6.53
CA ARG A 67 -6.77 28.30 -6.19
C ARG A 67 -5.47 27.93 -6.92
N GLY A 68 -5.15 26.66 -7.02
CA GLY A 68 -3.99 26.15 -7.76
C GLY A 68 -4.08 26.43 -9.25
N ARG A 69 -5.25 26.22 -9.87
CA ARG A 69 -5.51 26.57 -11.30
C ARG A 69 -5.36 28.07 -11.55
N GLU A 70 -5.88 28.90 -10.65
CA GLU A 70 -5.74 30.34 -10.75
C GLU A 70 -4.27 30.78 -10.61
N HIS A 71 -3.54 30.22 -9.65
CA HIS A 71 -2.12 30.49 -9.48
C HIS A 71 -1.31 30.11 -10.73
N ARG A 72 -1.59 28.92 -11.30
CA ARG A 72 -0.92 28.45 -12.53
C ARG A 72 -1.20 29.35 -13.74
N ARG A 73 -2.40 29.93 -13.85
CA ARG A 73 -2.71 30.92 -14.90
C ARG A 73 -1.83 32.17 -14.79
N LYS A 74 -1.55 32.60 -13.56
CA LYS A 74 -0.71 33.79 -13.28
C LYS A 74 0.79 33.50 -13.35
N HIS A 75 1.17 32.26 -13.02
CA HIS A 75 2.56 31.80 -12.89
C HIS A 75 2.72 30.43 -13.58
N PRO A 76 2.71 30.35 -14.92
CA PRO A 76 2.68 29.09 -15.65
C PRO A 76 3.94 28.25 -15.47
N ASP A 77 5.06 28.86 -15.15
CA ASP A 77 6.38 28.25 -14.92
C ASP A 77 6.67 27.89 -13.44
N ALA A 78 5.74 28.18 -12.54
CA ALA A 78 5.99 28.03 -11.09
C ALA A 78 6.39 26.60 -10.70
N VAL A 79 5.72 25.59 -11.26
CA VAL A 79 5.99 24.17 -10.95
C VAL A 79 7.36 23.76 -11.51
N GLU A 80 7.66 24.13 -12.75
CA GLU A 80 8.95 23.81 -13.39
C GLU A 80 10.12 24.44 -12.64
N ARG A 81 9.96 25.71 -12.22
CA ARG A 81 10.98 26.39 -11.42
C ARG A 81 11.22 25.68 -10.10
N LEU A 82 10.18 25.33 -9.35
CA LEU A 82 10.31 24.59 -8.08
C LEU A 82 10.98 23.23 -8.27
N LEU A 83 10.66 22.54 -9.37
CA LEU A 83 11.31 21.25 -9.68
C LEU A 83 12.81 21.42 -9.97
N LEU A 84 13.22 22.50 -10.63
CA LEU A 84 14.62 22.80 -10.94
C LEU A 84 15.41 23.26 -9.70
N GLU A 85 14.74 23.90 -8.74
CA GLU A 85 15.32 24.34 -7.47
C GLU A 85 15.47 23.20 -6.46
N ALA A 86 14.72 22.09 -6.62
CA ALA A 86 14.72 20.97 -5.68
C ALA A 86 16.09 20.25 -5.64
N SER A 87 16.55 19.94 -4.43
CA SER A 87 17.81 19.22 -4.21
C SER A 87 17.56 17.78 -3.80
N PRO A 88 18.36 16.81 -4.31
CA PRO A 88 18.32 15.43 -3.82
C PRO A 88 18.57 15.29 -2.31
N GLU A 89 19.21 16.30 -1.70
CA GLU A 89 19.53 16.34 -0.27
C GLU A 89 18.37 16.85 0.61
N GLU A 90 17.32 17.41 0.01
CA GLU A 90 16.16 17.86 0.76
C GLU A 90 15.35 16.69 1.35
N VAL A 91 14.85 16.91 2.57
CA VAL A 91 13.95 15.97 3.24
C VAL A 91 12.58 16.04 2.57
N CYS A 92 12.19 14.97 1.93
CA CYS A 92 10.90 14.88 1.24
C CYS A 92 9.84 14.11 2.03
N HIS A 93 10.26 13.34 3.04
CA HIS A 93 9.33 12.51 3.80
C HIS A 93 9.80 12.34 5.25
N LEU A 94 8.86 12.47 6.19
CA LEU A 94 9.04 12.18 7.60
C LEU A 94 8.23 10.92 7.94
N SER A 95 8.91 9.78 8.11
CA SER A 95 8.26 8.51 8.43
C SER A 95 8.25 8.29 9.94
N SER A 96 7.05 8.16 10.53
CA SER A 96 6.92 7.81 11.94
C SER A 96 7.43 6.40 12.23
N THR A 97 8.19 6.24 13.31
CA THR A 97 8.65 4.94 13.79
C THR A 97 7.89 4.56 15.05
N SER A 98 7.56 3.28 15.19
CA SER A 98 6.81 2.74 16.34
C SER A 98 7.62 2.69 17.65
N GLY A 99 8.54 3.59 17.89
CA GLY A 99 9.44 3.67 19.04
C GLY A 99 9.20 2.61 20.13
N THR A 100 10.10 1.67 20.29
CA THR A 100 9.99 0.58 21.28
C THR A 100 10.11 1.07 22.72
N THR A 101 10.53 2.31 22.95
CA THR A 101 10.92 2.84 24.27
C THR A 101 10.40 4.25 24.55
N GLY A 102 9.27 4.69 23.92
CA GLY A 102 8.75 6.03 24.17
C GLY A 102 7.82 6.54 23.07
N ARG A 103 7.67 7.88 23.01
CA ARG A 103 6.86 8.52 21.97
C ARG A 103 7.43 8.26 20.57
N PRO A 104 6.58 8.13 19.54
CA PRO A 104 7.03 7.96 18.16
C PRO A 104 8.05 9.02 17.75
N LYS A 105 9.03 8.61 16.94
CA LYS A 105 10.00 9.51 16.32
C LYS A 105 9.78 9.49 14.80
N ALA A 106 10.27 10.51 14.11
CA ALA A 106 10.21 10.57 12.65
C ALA A 106 11.60 10.37 12.05
N ALA A 107 11.74 9.42 11.15
CA ALA A 107 12.90 9.27 10.29
C ALA A 107 12.82 10.29 9.15
N MET A 108 13.87 11.09 8.96
CA MET A 108 13.97 12.05 7.87
C MET A 108 14.52 11.36 6.62
N LEU A 109 13.69 11.24 5.60
CA LEU A 109 14.07 10.66 4.32
C LEU A 109 14.25 11.75 3.26
N ARG A 110 15.38 11.75 2.59
CA ARG A 110 15.70 12.66 1.50
C ARG A 110 15.23 12.09 0.17
N HIS A 111 15.03 12.93 -0.83
CA HIS A 111 14.70 12.50 -2.19
C HIS A 111 15.64 11.38 -2.67
N ARG A 112 16.95 11.55 -2.50
CA ARG A 112 17.93 10.52 -2.89
C ARG A 112 17.74 9.18 -2.19
N ASN A 113 17.24 9.13 -0.95
CA ASN A 113 17.03 7.87 -0.23
C ASN A 113 15.94 7.05 -0.90
N LEU A 114 14.80 7.69 -1.25
CA LEU A 114 13.69 7.02 -1.92
C LEU A 114 14.08 6.58 -3.33
N ILE A 115 14.71 7.45 -4.11
CA ILE A 115 15.14 7.13 -5.49
C ILE A 115 16.16 6.00 -5.48
N HIS A 116 17.19 6.07 -4.62
CA HIS A 116 18.22 5.03 -4.54
C HIS A 116 17.63 3.68 -4.15
N MET A 117 16.70 3.66 -3.20
CA MET A 117 16.02 2.44 -2.80
C MET A 117 15.19 1.86 -3.98
N GLY A 118 14.45 2.70 -4.70
CA GLY A 118 13.68 2.27 -5.88
C GLY A 118 14.58 1.67 -6.95
N VAL A 119 15.70 2.32 -7.28
CA VAL A 119 16.67 1.82 -8.26
C VAL A 119 17.30 0.50 -7.79
N ALA A 120 17.75 0.41 -6.55
CA ALA A 120 18.36 -0.81 -6.01
C ALA A 120 17.41 -2.01 -6.01
N LEU A 121 16.13 -1.79 -5.71
CA LEU A 121 15.10 -2.84 -5.79
C LEU A 121 14.83 -3.26 -7.24
N GLN A 122 14.80 -2.30 -8.17
CA GLN A 122 14.66 -2.60 -9.60
C GLN A 122 15.85 -3.40 -10.16
N GLU A 123 17.04 -3.21 -9.64
CA GLU A 123 18.22 -4.00 -10.02
C GLU A 123 18.12 -5.46 -9.54
N VAL A 124 17.56 -5.68 -8.35
CA VAL A 124 17.44 -7.02 -7.75
C VAL A 124 16.25 -7.79 -8.28
N ASP A 125 15.08 -7.13 -8.38
CA ASP A 125 13.83 -7.74 -8.80
C ASP A 125 13.01 -6.76 -9.66
N PRO A 126 13.31 -6.68 -10.95
CA PRO A 126 12.74 -5.68 -11.84
C PRO A 126 11.23 -5.85 -12.02
N LEU A 127 10.51 -4.75 -11.80
CA LEU A 127 9.12 -4.58 -12.16
C LEU A 127 9.04 -3.91 -13.54
N LEU A 128 8.05 -4.31 -14.32
CA LEU A 128 7.91 -3.87 -15.71
C LEU A 128 6.94 -2.68 -15.81
N PRO A 129 7.10 -1.78 -16.78
CA PRO A 129 6.12 -0.72 -17.03
C PRO A 129 4.71 -1.22 -17.36
N THR A 130 4.57 -2.50 -17.71
CA THR A 130 3.28 -3.17 -17.95
C THR A 130 2.69 -3.82 -16.72
N ASP A 131 3.35 -3.72 -15.56
CA ASP A 131 2.85 -4.30 -14.33
C ASP A 131 1.81 -3.40 -13.67
N ASP A 132 0.88 -4.05 -12.97
CA ASP A 132 -0.08 -3.43 -12.08
C ASP A 132 0.28 -3.75 -10.64
N TYR A 133 0.34 -2.74 -9.80
CA TYR A 133 0.45 -2.85 -8.35
C TYR A 133 -0.85 -2.34 -7.71
N LEU A 134 -1.35 -3.01 -6.69
CA LEU A 134 -2.49 -2.55 -5.89
C LEU A 134 -1.99 -1.96 -4.57
N SER A 135 -2.13 -0.66 -4.43
CA SER A 135 -1.77 0.14 -3.25
C SER A 135 -2.96 0.18 -2.28
N PHE A 136 -2.99 -0.69 -1.29
CA PHE A 136 -4.05 -0.74 -0.28
C PHE A 136 -3.54 -0.56 1.15
N LEU A 137 -2.22 -0.45 1.33
CA LEU A 137 -1.64 -0.16 2.64
C LEU A 137 -1.65 1.35 2.90
N PRO A 138 -1.71 1.78 4.18
CA PRO A 138 -1.64 3.19 4.50
C PRO A 138 -0.33 3.82 4.00
N LEU A 139 -0.42 4.97 3.34
CA LEU A 139 0.75 5.75 2.87
C LEU A 139 1.69 6.20 4.01
N ALA A 140 1.22 6.15 5.26
CA ALA A 140 2.06 6.36 6.43
C ALA A 140 3.13 5.26 6.64
N TRP A 141 2.96 4.10 6.02
CA TRP A 141 3.91 3.01 6.10
C TRP A 141 5.00 3.16 5.04
N ILE A 142 6.25 3.04 5.46
CA ILE A 142 7.39 3.16 4.55
C ILE A 142 7.36 2.11 3.43
N GLY A 143 6.81 0.93 3.68
CA GLY A 143 6.64 -0.12 2.67
C GLY A 143 5.73 0.32 1.53
N GLU A 144 4.66 1.06 1.82
CA GLU A 144 3.78 1.61 0.79
C GLU A 144 4.46 2.75 0.02
N GLN A 145 5.16 3.65 0.71
CA GLN A 145 5.98 4.68 0.06
C GLN A 145 7.05 4.08 -0.86
N MET A 146 7.62 2.96 -0.45
CA MET A 146 8.59 2.22 -1.26
C MET A 146 7.96 1.73 -2.57
N MET A 147 6.80 1.10 -2.50
CA MET A 147 6.16 0.48 -3.66
C MET A 147 5.46 1.50 -4.55
N SER A 148 4.55 2.29 -3.97
CA SER A 148 3.66 3.19 -4.74
C SER A 148 4.33 4.49 -5.18
N VAL A 149 5.43 4.90 -4.53
CA VAL A 149 6.16 6.12 -4.90
C VAL A 149 7.53 5.77 -5.50
N ALA A 150 8.46 5.23 -4.70
CA ALA A 150 9.84 5.07 -5.15
C ALA A 150 9.98 4.08 -6.30
N MET A 151 9.43 2.87 -6.16
CA MET A 151 9.50 1.86 -7.22
C MET A 151 8.63 2.20 -8.42
N ALA A 152 7.45 2.82 -8.22
CA ALA A 152 6.61 3.25 -9.32
C ALA A 152 7.29 4.32 -10.18
N LEU A 153 7.95 5.30 -9.57
CA LEU A 153 8.70 6.34 -10.29
C LEU A 153 9.91 5.76 -11.04
N THR A 154 10.61 4.77 -10.48
CA THR A 154 11.80 4.19 -11.12
C THR A 154 11.48 3.07 -12.09
N GLY A 155 10.38 2.34 -11.89
CA GLY A 155 9.97 1.21 -12.73
C GLY A 155 8.93 1.56 -13.80
N GLY A 156 8.18 2.63 -13.62
CA GLY A 156 7.17 3.11 -14.56
C GLY A 156 5.91 2.27 -14.64
N PHE A 157 5.64 1.41 -13.66
CA PHE A 157 4.44 0.57 -13.62
C PHE A 157 3.20 1.33 -13.11
N ALA A 158 2.01 0.76 -13.34
CA ALA A 158 0.76 1.35 -12.89
C ALA A 158 0.52 1.07 -11.40
N VAL A 159 0.17 2.12 -10.66
CA VAL A 159 -0.31 2.02 -9.28
C VAL A 159 -1.82 2.19 -9.29
N ASN A 160 -2.53 1.18 -8.80
CA ASN A 160 -3.98 1.17 -8.66
C ASN A 160 -4.33 1.35 -7.19
N PHE A 161 -5.29 2.21 -6.89
CA PHE A 161 -5.79 2.42 -5.53
C PHE A 161 -7.18 1.79 -5.41
N PRO A 162 -7.49 1.09 -4.30
CA PRO A 162 -8.86 0.64 -4.05
C PRO A 162 -9.78 1.83 -3.87
N GLU A 163 -11.05 1.66 -4.18
CA GLU A 163 -12.06 2.70 -4.00
C GLU A 163 -12.28 2.99 -2.51
N GLU A 164 -12.38 1.92 -1.71
CA GLU A 164 -12.47 1.98 -0.25
C GLU A 164 -11.66 0.82 0.38
N VAL A 165 -11.35 0.93 1.67
CA VAL A 165 -10.61 -0.12 2.39
C VAL A 165 -11.41 -1.44 2.40
N GLU A 166 -12.74 -1.35 2.51
CA GLU A 166 -13.67 -2.47 2.54
C GLU A 166 -13.76 -3.18 1.20
N THR A 167 -13.57 -2.47 0.09
CA THR A 167 -13.64 -3.03 -1.29
C THR A 167 -12.30 -3.64 -1.73
N ALA A 168 -11.21 -3.41 -1.02
CA ALA A 168 -9.85 -3.78 -1.42
C ALA A 168 -9.68 -5.24 -1.90
N LEU A 169 -10.40 -6.20 -1.29
CA LEU A 169 -10.38 -7.60 -1.72
C LEU A 169 -11.16 -7.84 -3.02
N GLN A 170 -12.18 -7.03 -3.30
CA GLN A 170 -12.90 -7.09 -4.57
C GLN A 170 -12.05 -6.43 -5.66
N ASP A 171 -11.49 -5.26 -5.38
CA ASP A 171 -10.60 -4.54 -6.30
C ASP A 171 -9.37 -5.38 -6.66
N LEU A 172 -8.84 -6.13 -5.69
CA LEU A 172 -7.76 -7.10 -5.91
C LEU A 172 -8.12 -8.14 -7.00
N LYS A 173 -9.37 -8.62 -7.00
CA LYS A 173 -9.84 -9.59 -8.01
C LYS A 173 -10.06 -8.95 -9.38
N GLU A 174 -10.63 -7.75 -9.39
CA GLU A 174 -10.95 -7.03 -10.62
C GLU A 174 -9.67 -6.55 -11.33
N ILE A 175 -8.74 -5.99 -10.58
CA ILE A 175 -7.45 -5.51 -11.09
C ILE A 175 -6.54 -6.69 -11.43
N GLY A 176 -6.49 -7.74 -10.60
CA GLY A 176 -5.59 -8.87 -10.77
C GLY A 176 -4.14 -8.44 -10.90
N PRO A 177 -3.52 -7.86 -9.88
CA PRO A 177 -2.22 -7.21 -9.99
C PRO A 177 -1.09 -8.19 -10.30
N HIS A 178 -0.01 -7.69 -10.91
CA HIS A 178 1.22 -8.45 -11.15
C HIS A 178 2.12 -8.49 -9.92
N VAL A 179 1.97 -7.49 -9.05
CA VAL A 179 2.80 -7.27 -7.87
C VAL A 179 1.91 -6.97 -6.67
N MET A 180 2.21 -7.59 -5.55
CA MET A 180 1.54 -7.35 -4.27
C MET A 180 2.55 -7.28 -3.15
N PHE A 181 2.45 -6.24 -2.31
CA PHE A 181 3.20 -6.12 -1.06
C PHE A 181 2.22 -6.07 0.10
N SER A 182 2.37 -6.95 1.08
CA SER A 182 1.45 -7.06 2.21
C SER A 182 2.13 -7.54 3.48
N PRO A 183 1.68 -7.09 4.65
CA PRO A 183 2.07 -7.70 5.92
C PRO A 183 1.65 -9.16 5.99
N PRO A 184 2.32 -9.99 6.81
CA PRO A 184 1.99 -11.41 6.99
C PRO A 184 0.51 -11.66 7.27
N ARG A 185 -0.12 -10.83 8.09
CA ARG A 185 -1.55 -10.95 8.44
C ARG A 185 -2.50 -10.98 7.24
N VAL A 186 -2.17 -10.28 6.17
CA VAL A 186 -3.01 -10.28 4.95
C VAL A 186 -2.91 -11.64 4.27
N TRP A 187 -1.70 -12.18 4.13
CA TRP A 187 -1.46 -13.52 3.56
C TRP A 187 -2.12 -14.62 4.38
N GLU A 188 -1.96 -14.59 5.71
CA GLU A 188 -2.61 -15.50 6.66
C GLU A 188 -4.14 -15.39 6.60
N GLY A 189 -4.67 -14.16 6.45
CA GLY A 189 -6.10 -13.91 6.27
C GLY A 189 -6.65 -14.54 4.99
N ILE A 190 -5.93 -14.39 3.87
CA ILE A 190 -6.29 -15.03 2.59
C ILE A 190 -6.26 -16.55 2.71
N GLN A 191 -5.20 -17.10 3.32
CA GLN A 191 -5.10 -18.54 3.57
C GLN A 191 -6.28 -19.05 4.41
N SER A 192 -6.61 -18.33 5.49
CA SER A 192 -7.71 -18.69 6.38
C SER A 192 -9.06 -18.68 5.66
N GLN A 193 -9.33 -17.68 4.81
CA GLN A 193 -10.55 -17.63 3.99
C GLN A 193 -10.65 -18.81 3.03
N VAL A 194 -9.54 -19.19 2.38
CA VAL A 194 -9.50 -20.37 1.52
C VAL A 194 -9.83 -21.63 2.34
N TRP A 195 -9.23 -21.75 3.53
CA TRP A 195 -9.43 -22.88 4.42
C TRP A 195 -10.88 -23.03 4.87
N VAL A 196 -11.52 -21.93 5.28
CA VAL A 196 -12.94 -21.92 5.66
C VAL A 196 -13.82 -22.40 4.51
N ARG A 197 -13.66 -21.82 3.31
CA ARG A 197 -14.44 -22.22 2.12
C ARG A 197 -14.28 -23.70 1.76
N ILE A 198 -13.06 -24.23 1.87
CA ILE A 198 -12.79 -25.64 1.63
C ILE A 198 -13.40 -26.52 2.72
N SER A 199 -13.36 -26.11 3.98
CA SER A 199 -13.95 -26.85 5.10
C SER A 199 -15.48 -26.98 5.00
N GLU A 200 -16.14 -25.99 4.42
CA GLU A 200 -17.59 -25.98 4.15
C GLU A 200 -17.97 -26.69 2.85
N SER A 201 -17.00 -27.05 2.02
CA SER A 201 -17.25 -27.71 0.74
C SER A 201 -17.60 -29.22 0.89
N PRO A 202 -18.21 -29.83 -0.13
CA PRO A 202 -18.46 -31.28 -0.14
C PRO A 202 -17.21 -32.09 0.15
N ARG A 203 -17.37 -33.26 0.80
CA ARG A 203 -16.27 -34.15 1.19
C ARG A 203 -15.32 -34.50 0.03
N PHE A 204 -15.85 -34.63 -1.16
CA PHE A 204 -15.06 -34.92 -2.36
C PHE A 204 -14.11 -33.75 -2.70
N ASN A 205 -14.61 -32.52 -2.69
CA ASN A 205 -13.78 -31.32 -2.97
C ASN A 205 -12.67 -31.14 -1.95
N ARG A 206 -12.96 -31.38 -0.67
CA ARG A 206 -11.98 -31.37 0.41
C ARG A 206 -10.89 -32.42 0.20
N PHE A 207 -11.28 -33.65 -0.13
CA PHE A 207 -10.33 -34.73 -0.44
C PHE A 207 -9.42 -34.37 -1.62
N VAL A 208 -9.97 -33.80 -2.70
CA VAL A 208 -9.21 -33.34 -3.87
C VAL A 208 -8.23 -32.24 -3.47
N TYR A 209 -8.70 -31.24 -2.74
CA TYR A 209 -7.88 -30.15 -2.24
C TYR A 209 -6.66 -30.64 -1.44
N GLU A 210 -6.90 -31.48 -0.43
CA GLU A 210 -5.83 -32.01 0.43
C GLU A 210 -4.78 -32.85 -0.36
N ARG A 211 -5.23 -33.58 -1.37
CA ARG A 211 -4.32 -34.38 -2.22
C ARG A 211 -3.50 -33.51 -3.15
N LEU A 212 -4.12 -32.52 -3.79
CA LEU A 212 -3.44 -31.65 -4.73
C LEU A 212 -2.53 -30.62 -4.00
N LEU A 213 -2.92 -30.19 -2.80
CA LEU A 213 -2.09 -29.33 -1.97
C LEU A 213 -0.74 -29.97 -1.63
N LYS A 214 -0.71 -31.28 -1.34
CA LYS A 214 0.55 -32.02 -1.12
C LYS A 214 1.46 -32.02 -2.35
N VAL A 215 0.87 -32.04 -3.55
CA VAL A 215 1.64 -31.90 -4.80
C VAL A 215 2.22 -30.49 -4.91
N GLY A 216 1.43 -29.49 -4.54
CA GLY A 216 1.86 -28.07 -4.49
C GLY A 216 3.06 -27.87 -3.56
N TYR A 217 2.98 -28.35 -2.33
CA TYR A 217 4.10 -28.26 -1.36
C TYR A 217 5.37 -28.91 -1.87
N ARG A 218 5.28 -30.13 -2.43
CA ARG A 218 6.44 -30.81 -3.01
C ARG A 218 7.05 -30.01 -4.16
N ALA A 219 6.23 -29.46 -5.04
CA ALA A 219 6.70 -28.66 -6.16
C ALA A 219 7.37 -27.37 -5.67
N ALA A 220 6.81 -26.72 -4.65
CA ALA A 220 7.39 -25.53 -4.01
C ALA A 220 8.75 -25.85 -3.38
N GLU A 221 8.89 -26.97 -2.67
CA GLU A 221 10.17 -27.41 -2.07
C GLU A 221 11.29 -27.56 -3.12
N TYR A 222 10.97 -28.18 -4.27
CA TYR A 222 11.95 -28.29 -5.37
C TYR A 222 12.37 -26.89 -5.91
N ARG A 223 11.39 -25.98 -6.08
CA ARG A 223 11.66 -24.60 -6.54
C ARG A 223 12.52 -23.84 -5.54
N MET A 224 12.19 -23.89 -4.24
CA MET A 224 12.95 -23.20 -3.18
C MET A 224 14.39 -23.69 -3.09
N ARG A 225 14.63 -25.00 -3.34
CA ARG A 225 15.98 -25.58 -3.36
C ARG A 225 16.72 -25.41 -4.68
N GLY A 226 16.14 -24.72 -5.67
CA GLY A 226 16.73 -24.56 -7.00
C GLY A 226 16.96 -25.88 -7.74
N ARG A 227 16.21 -26.95 -7.39
CA ARG A 227 16.39 -28.28 -7.98
C ARG A 227 15.40 -28.53 -9.11
N PRO A 228 15.79 -29.24 -10.20
CA PRO A 228 14.86 -29.62 -11.24
C PRO A 228 13.82 -30.62 -10.71
N MET A 229 12.55 -30.35 -10.99
CA MET A 229 11.45 -31.26 -10.60
C MET A 229 11.48 -32.51 -11.48
N PRO A 230 11.30 -33.72 -10.89
CA PRO A 230 11.10 -34.95 -11.64
C PRO A 230 9.91 -34.87 -12.59
N LEU A 231 9.96 -35.52 -13.76
CA LEU A 231 8.92 -35.46 -14.79
C LEU A 231 7.52 -35.85 -14.25
N GLY A 232 7.45 -36.88 -13.42
CA GLY A 232 6.16 -37.27 -12.78
C GLY A 232 5.58 -36.19 -11.88
N LEU A 233 6.42 -35.48 -11.11
CA LEU A 233 5.97 -34.37 -10.27
C LEU A 233 5.57 -33.15 -11.12
N ARG A 234 6.26 -32.87 -12.23
CA ARG A 234 5.88 -31.81 -13.18
C ARG A 234 4.49 -32.04 -13.76
N LEU A 235 4.20 -33.28 -14.21
CA LEU A 235 2.90 -33.63 -14.75
C LEU A 235 1.81 -33.56 -13.67
N ALA A 236 2.08 -34.11 -12.48
CA ALA A 236 1.15 -34.04 -11.36
C ALA A 236 0.86 -32.57 -10.94
N TYR A 237 1.88 -31.73 -10.90
CA TYR A 237 1.72 -30.30 -10.60
C TYR A 237 0.94 -29.57 -11.69
N TRP A 238 1.19 -29.86 -12.97
CA TRP A 238 0.42 -29.28 -14.06
C TRP A 238 -1.07 -29.63 -13.98
N LEU A 239 -1.41 -30.88 -13.68
CA LEU A 239 -2.79 -31.30 -13.47
C LEU A 239 -3.41 -30.61 -12.24
N ALA A 240 -2.68 -30.58 -11.12
CA ALA A 240 -3.11 -29.86 -9.92
C ALA A 240 -3.32 -28.37 -10.17
N ASP A 241 -2.49 -27.78 -11.00
CA ASP A 241 -2.62 -26.36 -11.38
C ASP A 241 -3.92 -26.12 -12.17
N GLN A 242 -4.22 -26.94 -13.16
CA GLN A 242 -5.45 -26.77 -13.96
C GLN A 242 -6.73 -27.01 -13.13
N VAL A 243 -6.71 -27.98 -12.22
CA VAL A 243 -7.90 -28.38 -11.46
C VAL A 243 -8.14 -27.55 -10.22
N LEU A 244 -7.07 -27.13 -9.53
CA LEU A 244 -7.16 -26.46 -8.25
C LEU A 244 -6.48 -25.07 -8.22
N PHE A 245 -5.17 -25.01 -8.51
CA PHE A 245 -4.43 -23.79 -8.20
C PHE A 245 -4.75 -22.62 -9.12
N LYS A 246 -4.96 -22.87 -10.41
CA LYS A 246 -5.34 -21.82 -11.36
C LYS A 246 -6.73 -21.26 -11.06
N PRO A 247 -7.80 -22.07 -10.87
CA PRO A 247 -9.11 -21.57 -10.43
C PRO A 247 -9.05 -20.83 -9.08
N LEU A 248 -8.24 -21.31 -8.14
CA LEU A 248 -8.07 -20.64 -6.84
C LEU A 248 -7.40 -19.28 -6.99
N ARG A 249 -6.31 -19.19 -7.78
CA ARG A 249 -5.67 -17.90 -8.09
C ARG A 249 -6.60 -16.93 -8.79
N ASP A 250 -7.45 -17.43 -9.69
CA ASP A 250 -8.47 -16.62 -10.36
C ASP A 250 -9.45 -16.00 -9.36
N GLN A 251 -9.99 -16.83 -8.47
CA GLN A 251 -10.91 -16.36 -7.41
C GLN A 251 -10.27 -15.38 -6.43
N LEU A 252 -8.95 -15.42 -6.26
CA LEU A 252 -8.21 -14.54 -5.39
C LEU A 252 -7.65 -13.29 -6.11
N GLY A 253 -7.80 -13.17 -7.43
CA GLY A 253 -7.18 -12.12 -8.22
C GLY A 253 -5.69 -12.32 -8.49
N PHE A 254 -5.15 -13.52 -8.31
CA PHE A 254 -3.72 -13.84 -8.37
C PHE A 254 -3.27 -14.49 -9.69
N LEU A 255 -4.11 -14.49 -10.73
CA LEU A 255 -3.72 -15.12 -12.00
C LEU A 255 -2.48 -14.50 -12.63
N ARG A 256 -2.37 -13.18 -12.54
CA ARG A 256 -1.25 -12.42 -13.11
C ARG A 256 -0.12 -12.17 -12.11
N LEU A 257 -0.32 -12.56 -10.83
CA LEU A 257 0.65 -12.28 -9.77
C LEU A 257 1.99 -12.96 -10.04
N ARG A 258 3.04 -12.17 -10.21
CA ARG A 258 4.42 -12.62 -10.45
C ARG A 258 5.32 -12.37 -9.25
N ARG A 259 5.03 -11.34 -8.47
CA ARG A 259 5.80 -10.91 -7.31
C ARG A 259 4.90 -10.72 -6.11
N ALA A 260 5.21 -11.43 -5.05
CA ALA A 260 4.51 -11.33 -3.77
C ALA A 260 5.54 -11.04 -2.67
N TYR A 261 5.43 -9.87 -2.08
CA TYR A 261 6.33 -9.45 -1.01
C TYR A 261 5.62 -9.43 0.33
N THR A 262 6.37 -9.69 1.38
CA THR A 262 5.91 -9.52 2.75
C THR A 262 6.97 -8.82 3.58
N GLY A 263 6.54 -8.04 4.56
CA GLY A 263 7.44 -7.28 5.42
C GLY A 263 6.78 -6.86 6.73
N GLY A 264 7.59 -6.34 7.64
CA GLY A 264 7.14 -5.85 8.95
C GLY A 264 7.09 -6.90 10.06
N ALA A 265 6.92 -8.19 9.71
CA ALA A 265 6.99 -9.32 10.64
C ALA A 265 7.38 -10.60 9.89
N ALA A 266 7.70 -11.67 10.61
CA ALA A 266 7.95 -12.96 10.00
C ALA A 266 6.64 -13.58 9.51
N LEU A 267 6.64 -14.10 8.29
CA LEU A 267 5.57 -14.94 7.76
C LEU A 267 5.74 -16.36 8.30
N GLY A 268 4.65 -17.00 8.72
CA GLY A 268 4.68 -18.39 9.17
C GLY A 268 5.12 -19.33 8.04
N PRO A 269 5.83 -20.42 8.36
CA PRO A 269 6.35 -21.35 7.34
C PRO A 269 5.26 -22.11 6.57
N ASP A 270 4.03 -22.09 7.06
CA ASP A 270 2.89 -22.82 6.50
C ASP A 270 2.02 -21.95 5.56
N VAL A 271 2.40 -20.70 5.32
CA VAL A 271 1.66 -19.72 4.49
C VAL A 271 2.17 -19.65 3.05
#